data_709778f3564cdc57b4bb9773e7eeb7fb
#
_entry.id   709778f3564cdc57b4bb9773e7eeb7fb
#
_cell.length_a   1.000
_cell.length_b   1.000
_cell.length_c   1.000
_cell.angle_alpha   90.00
_cell.angle_beta   90.00
_cell.angle_gamma   90.00
#
_symmetry.space_group_name_H-M   'P 1'
#
loop_
_entity.id
_entity.type
_entity.pdbx_description
1 polymer ?
#
loop_
_entity_poly.entity_id
_entity_poly.type
_entity_poly.pdbx_seq_one_letter_code
_entity_poly.pdbx_strand_id
1 'polypeptide(L)'
;FPIPPDIMIAPMAIAKKNDFIKIFLIATIFSVLGGVFGYVLGAFFFFFGMGIVEFYNYGEKVINLKITLTQGDGFYAWLVILFSAGFTPLPYKVFTIVSGLISFNFPIFILISLISRGLRFLIVSYLASKFGDAFTNFMNQYGQKWFTIIGVVIVCIAIIFYVTIKFYG
;
A
#
# COMPACT_ATOMS: atom_id res chain seq x y z
N PHE A 1 15.47 2.09 -10.63
CA PHE A 1 14.23 2.86 -10.80
C PHE A 1 13.05 1.89 -10.72
N PRO A 2 12.16 2.00 -9.75
CA PRO A 2 10.96 1.17 -9.73
C PRO A 2 9.99 1.73 -10.78
N ILE A 3 9.94 1.10 -11.94
CA ILE A 3 8.91 1.38 -12.95
C ILE A 3 7.56 1.03 -12.30
N PRO A 4 6.61 1.98 -12.19
CA PRO A 4 5.29 1.67 -11.66
C PRO A 4 4.66 0.55 -12.48
N PRO A 5 4.12 -0.52 -11.88
CA PRO A 5 3.51 -1.62 -12.62
C PRO A 5 2.35 -1.18 -13.51
N ASP A 6 1.75 -0.03 -13.21
CA ASP A 6 0.67 0.57 -14.02
C ASP A 6 1.12 0.87 -15.46
N ILE A 7 2.39 1.26 -15.67
CA ILE A 7 2.94 1.53 -17.00
C ILE A 7 2.97 0.27 -17.87
N MET A 8 3.07 -0.92 -17.26
CA MET A 8 3.03 -2.19 -17.99
C MET A 8 1.61 -2.73 -18.13
N ILE A 9 0.76 -2.54 -17.11
CA ILE A 9 -0.62 -3.04 -17.10
C ILE A 9 -1.47 -2.35 -18.18
N ALA A 10 -1.32 -1.04 -18.36
CA ALA A 10 -2.11 -0.27 -19.31
C ALA A 10 -1.92 -0.74 -20.77
N PRO A 11 -0.70 -0.83 -21.34
CA PRO A 11 -0.49 -1.36 -22.69
C PRO A 11 -0.97 -2.80 -22.87
N MET A 12 -0.79 -3.66 -21.86
CA MET A 12 -1.26 -5.05 -21.89
C MET A 12 -2.79 -5.13 -21.96
N ALA A 13 -3.49 -4.30 -21.18
CA ALA A 13 -4.95 -4.24 -21.17
C ALA A 13 -5.52 -3.65 -22.45
N ILE A 14 -4.81 -2.72 -23.10
CA ILE A 14 -5.17 -2.18 -24.42
C ILE A 14 -5.02 -3.26 -25.51
N ALA A 15 -3.90 -3.97 -25.49
CA ALA A 15 -3.60 -5.02 -26.48
C ALA A 15 -4.57 -6.22 -26.38
N LYS A 16 -5.04 -6.54 -25.16
CA LYS A 16 -5.94 -7.67 -24.88
C LYS A 16 -7.14 -7.22 -24.06
N LYS A 17 -8.04 -6.47 -24.66
CA LYS A 17 -9.22 -5.88 -23.98
C LYS A 17 -10.09 -6.90 -23.25
N ASN A 18 -10.25 -8.10 -23.79
CA ASN A 18 -11.06 -9.16 -23.18
C ASN A 18 -10.38 -9.86 -22.00
N ASP A 19 -9.07 -9.71 -21.84
CA ASP A 19 -8.29 -10.37 -20.80
C ASP A 19 -7.92 -9.42 -19.63
N PHE A 20 -8.51 -8.22 -19.55
CA PHE A 20 -8.18 -7.24 -18.51
C PHE A 20 -8.35 -7.81 -17.09
N ILE A 21 -9.31 -8.73 -16.89
CA ILE A 21 -9.54 -9.41 -15.61
C ILE A 21 -8.34 -10.29 -15.25
N LYS A 22 -7.80 -11.05 -16.21
CA LYS A 22 -6.61 -11.88 -15.97
C LYS A 22 -5.39 -11.02 -15.66
N ILE A 23 -5.25 -9.91 -16.40
CA ILE A 23 -4.11 -8.98 -16.24
C ILE A 23 -4.12 -8.40 -14.83
N PHE A 24 -5.27 -7.86 -14.35
CA PHE A 24 -5.31 -7.29 -13.02
C PHE A 24 -5.14 -8.34 -11.92
N LEU A 25 -5.69 -9.56 -12.07
CA LEU A 25 -5.52 -10.63 -11.08
C LEU A 25 -4.05 -11.04 -10.96
N ILE A 26 -3.38 -11.29 -12.07
CA ILE A 26 -1.95 -11.63 -12.08
C ILE A 26 -1.13 -10.50 -11.44
N ALA A 27 -1.36 -9.26 -11.85
CA ALA A 27 -0.66 -8.10 -11.28
C ALA A 27 -0.88 -7.96 -9.77
N THR A 28 -2.11 -8.19 -9.30
CA THR A 28 -2.46 -8.14 -7.88
C THR A 28 -1.73 -9.22 -7.09
N ILE A 29 -1.79 -10.47 -7.55
CA ILE A 29 -1.17 -11.60 -6.87
C ILE A 29 0.34 -11.39 -6.75
N PHE A 30 1.03 -11.08 -7.86
CA PHE A 30 2.47 -10.85 -7.82
C PHE A 30 2.85 -9.61 -7.00
N SER A 31 2.02 -8.57 -7.02
CA SER A 31 2.24 -7.38 -6.19
C SER A 31 2.12 -7.68 -4.70
N VAL A 32 1.13 -8.48 -4.30
CA VAL A 32 0.94 -8.91 -2.91
C VAL A 32 2.05 -9.87 -2.48
N LEU A 33 2.48 -10.80 -3.33
CA LEU A 33 3.66 -11.64 -3.06
C LEU A 33 4.91 -10.79 -2.82
N GLY A 34 5.13 -9.75 -3.62
CA GLY A 34 6.20 -8.78 -3.38
C GLY A 34 6.04 -8.03 -2.05
N GLY A 35 4.80 -7.73 -1.65
CA GLY A 35 4.47 -7.16 -0.34
C GLY A 35 4.77 -8.11 0.82
N VAL A 36 4.42 -9.39 0.67
CA VAL A 36 4.74 -10.44 1.64
C VAL A 36 6.25 -10.58 1.82
N PHE A 37 7.00 -10.57 0.72
CA PHE A 37 8.45 -10.58 0.79
C PHE A 37 9.01 -9.36 1.54
N GLY A 38 8.47 -8.16 1.28
CA GLY A 38 8.81 -6.95 2.03
C GLY A 38 8.49 -7.07 3.53
N TYR A 39 7.33 -7.63 3.86
CA TYR A 39 6.94 -7.89 5.26
C TYR A 39 7.91 -8.84 5.96
N VAL A 40 8.28 -9.95 5.31
CA VAL A 40 9.25 -10.92 5.86
C VAL A 40 10.61 -10.27 6.07
N LEU A 41 11.08 -9.46 5.12
CA LEU A 41 12.32 -8.68 5.30
C LEU A 41 12.22 -7.76 6.52
N GLY A 42 11.11 -7.04 6.69
CA GLY A 42 10.89 -6.16 7.84
C GLY A 42 10.91 -6.91 9.17
N ALA A 43 10.24 -8.06 9.24
CA ALA A 43 10.23 -8.91 10.42
C ALA A 43 11.64 -9.46 10.74
N PHE A 44 12.38 -9.83 9.70
CA PHE A 44 13.77 -10.29 9.84
C PHE A 44 14.69 -9.17 10.36
N PHE A 45 14.57 -7.95 9.80
CA PHE A 45 15.32 -6.79 10.28
C PHE A 45 14.99 -6.44 11.72
N PHE A 46 13.75 -6.59 12.16
CA PHE A 46 13.39 -6.39 13.56
C PHE A 46 14.14 -7.36 14.46
N PHE A 47 14.16 -8.66 14.10
CA PHE A 47 14.80 -9.69 14.89
C PHE A 47 16.32 -9.45 15.05
N PHE A 48 17.02 -9.11 13.96
CA PHE A 48 18.47 -8.86 14.00
C PHE A 48 18.84 -7.45 14.45
N GLY A 49 17.97 -6.46 14.21
CA GLY A 49 18.22 -5.05 14.56
C GLY A 49 17.99 -4.72 16.03
N MET A 50 17.21 -5.54 16.76
CA MET A 50 16.92 -5.27 18.18
C MET A 50 18.18 -5.23 19.04
N GLY A 51 19.18 -6.06 18.76
CA GLY A 51 20.46 -6.02 19.48
C GLY A 51 21.18 -4.67 19.35
N ILE A 52 21.10 -4.03 18.19
CA ILE A 52 21.66 -2.70 17.95
C ILE A 52 20.81 -1.63 18.66
N VAL A 53 19.49 -1.76 18.59
CA VAL A 53 18.54 -0.82 19.21
C VAL A 53 18.67 -0.83 20.73
N GLU A 54 18.86 -2.00 21.35
CA GLU A 54 19.12 -2.16 22.79
C GLU A 54 20.45 -1.55 23.19
N PHE A 55 21.50 -1.72 22.38
CA PHE A 55 22.81 -1.12 22.63
C PHE A 55 22.75 0.42 22.76
N TYR A 56 21.85 1.06 21.99
CA TYR A 56 21.64 2.52 22.06
C TYR A 56 20.52 2.93 23.04
N ASN A 57 19.99 2.03 23.87
CA ASN A 57 18.92 2.29 24.84
C ASN A 57 17.59 2.79 24.20
N TYR A 58 17.31 2.44 22.95
CA TYR A 58 16.06 2.78 22.27
C TYR A 58 15.04 1.63 22.27
N GLY A 59 15.33 0.50 22.90
CA GLY A 59 14.48 -0.69 22.91
C GLY A 59 13.06 -0.41 23.36
N GLU A 60 12.88 0.27 24.50
CA GLU A 60 11.54 0.62 25.02
C GLU A 60 10.74 1.52 24.07
N LYS A 61 11.40 2.49 23.41
CA LYS A 61 10.73 3.40 22.46
C LYS A 61 10.22 2.64 21.25
N VAL A 62 10.99 1.69 20.73
CA VAL A 62 10.61 0.86 19.58
C VAL A 62 9.46 -0.08 19.96
N ILE A 63 9.51 -0.69 21.14
CA ILE A 63 8.45 -1.55 21.65
C ILE A 63 7.16 -0.75 21.86
N ASN A 64 7.22 0.42 22.47
CA ASN A 64 6.06 1.29 22.67
C ASN A 64 5.45 1.73 21.34
N LEU A 65 6.26 2.09 20.34
CA LEU A 65 5.80 2.43 19.00
C LEU A 65 5.08 1.23 18.34
N LYS A 66 5.66 0.04 18.48
CA LYS A 66 5.05 -1.20 17.99
C LYS A 66 3.68 -1.42 18.62
N ILE A 67 3.57 -1.33 19.95
CA ILE A 67 2.29 -1.50 20.67
C ILE A 67 1.28 -0.45 20.21
N THR A 68 1.70 0.81 20.12
CA THR A 68 0.82 1.90 19.68
C THR A 68 0.26 1.68 18.29
N LEU A 69 1.06 1.17 17.34
CA LEU A 69 0.64 0.97 15.96
C LEU A 69 -0.06 -0.38 15.71
N THR A 70 0.02 -1.32 16.65
CA THR A 70 -0.61 -2.65 16.49
C THR A 70 -1.86 -2.84 17.34
N GLN A 71 -2.16 -1.91 18.25
CA GLN A 71 -3.29 -2.00 19.18
C GLN A 71 -4.10 -0.69 19.21
N GLY A 72 -5.37 -0.82 19.56
CA GLY A 72 -6.26 0.32 19.74
C GLY A 72 -6.40 1.20 18.49
N ASP A 73 -6.40 2.50 18.70
CA ASP A 73 -6.57 3.50 17.63
C ASP A 73 -5.44 3.49 16.59
N GLY A 74 -4.23 3.17 17.02
CA GLY A 74 -3.07 3.06 16.13
C GLY A 74 -3.20 1.94 15.11
N PHE A 75 -3.88 0.85 15.47
CA PHE A 75 -4.18 -0.24 14.55
C PHE A 75 -5.04 0.24 13.37
N TYR A 76 -6.11 0.99 13.63
CA TYR A 76 -6.97 1.54 12.58
C TYR A 76 -6.23 2.58 11.74
N ALA A 77 -5.43 3.43 12.36
CA ALA A 77 -4.60 4.39 11.65
C ALA A 77 -3.62 3.68 10.69
N TRP A 78 -2.98 2.60 11.15
CA TRP A 78 -2.07 1.82 10.30
C TRP A 78 -2.79 1.12 9.14
N LEU A 79 -4.01 0.61 9.36
CA LEU A 79 -4.85 0.05 8.28
C LEU A 79 -5.12 1.07 7.17
N VAL A 80 -5.51 2.29 7.54
CA VAL A 80 -5.78 3.36 6.58
C VAL A 80 -4.52 3.76 5.82
N ILE A 81 -3.39 3.88 6.51
CA ILE A 81 -2.09 4.20 5.90
C ILE A 81 -1.70 3.10 4.91
N LEU A 82 -1.80 1.83 5.30
CA LEU A 82 -1.44 0.69 4.47
C LEU A 82 -2.35 0.57 3.24
N PHE A 83 -3.66 0.79 3.41
CA PHE A 83 -4.63 0.83 2.32
C PHE A 83 -4.29 1.96 1.34
N SER A 84 -4.06 3.17 1.86
CA SER A 84 -3.71 4.33 1.05
C SER A 84 -2.40 4.14 0.29
N ALA A 85 -1.38 3.57 0.93
CA ALA A 85 -0.10 3.27 0.29
C ALA A 85 -0.23 2.21 -0.81
N GLY A 86 -1.11 1.22 -0.65
CA GLY A 86 -1.40 0.21 -1.67
C GLY A 86 -2.17 0.77 -2.86
N PHE A 87 -3.11 1.68 -2.61
CA PHE A 87 -3.96 2.28 -3.65
C PHE A 87 -3.24 3.39 -4.43
N THR A 88 -2.39 4.18 -3.76
CA THR A 88 -1.68 5.31 -4.36
C THR A 88 -0.32 4.89 -4.93
N PRO A 89 0.35 5.72 -5.76
CA PRO A 89 1.71 5.46 -6.23
C PRO A 89 2.79 5.71 -5.17
N LEU A 90 2.40 5.79 -3.90
CA LEU A 90 3.36 5.84 -2.80
C LEU A 90 4.26 4.60 -2.80
N PRO A 91 5.46 4.68 -2.23
CA PRO A 91 6.39 3.55 -2.20
C PRO A 91 5.87 2.45 -1.25
N TYR A 92 4.88 1.70 -1.72
CA TYR A 92 4.22 0.60 -1.00
C TYR A 92 5.22 -0.36 -0.33
N LYS A 93 6.37 -0.58 -0.97
CA LYS A 93 7.43 -1.44 -0.42
C LYS A 93 7.91 -0.99 0.95
N VAL A 94 7.99 0.32 1.20
CA VAL A 94 8.38 0.86 2.52
C VAL A 94 7.36 0.46 3.57
N PHE A 95 6.06 0.61 3.27
CA PHE A 95 4.98 0.27 4.20
C PHE A 95 4.89 -1.24 4.47
N THR A 96 5.24 -2.08 3.49
CA THR A 96 5.29 -3.54 3.71
C THR A 96 6.43 -3.91 4.67
N ILE A 97 7.61 -3.31 4.51
CA ILE A 97 8.77 -3.52 5.39
C ILE A 97 8.44 -3.01 6.81
N VAL A 98 7.87 -1.82 6.93
CA VAL A 98 7.48 -1.27 8.23
C VAL A 98 6.42 -2.13 8.91
N SER A 99 5.44 -2.65 8.16
CA SER A 99 4.44 -3.59 8.70
C SER A 99 5.09 -4.85 9.28
N GLY A 100 6.14 -5.37 8.63
CA GLY A 100 6.95 -6.46 9.15
C GLY A 100 7.73 -6.07 10.40
N LEU A 101 8.37 -4.89 10.41
CA LEU A 101 9.11 -4.35 11.55
C LEU A 101 8.25 -4.25 12.81
N ILE A 102 7.04 -3.70 12.72
CA ILE A 102 6.12 -3.60 13.85
C ILE A 102 5.40 -4.91 14.16
N SER A 103 5.66 -5.99 13.39
CA SER A 103 4.96 -7.29 13.48
C SER A 103 3.44 -7.13 13.40
N PHE A 104 2.97 -6.31 12.45
CA PHE A 104 1.55 -6.10 12.23
C PHE A 104 0.85 -7.41 11.90
N ASN A 105 -0.45 -7.55 12.20
CA ASN A 105 -1.19 -8.78 11.97
C ASN A 105 -1.10 -9.23 10.49
N PHE A 106 -0.41 -10.34 10.24
CA PHE A 106 -0.08 -10.80 8.89
C PHE A 106 -1.29 -11.14 8.00
N PRO A 107 -2.32 -11.87 8.47
CA PRO A 107 -3.56 -12.09 7.73
C PRO A 107 -4.25 -10.79 7.31
N ILE A 108 -4.35 -9.83 8.22
CA ILE A 108 -4.98 -8.53 7.95
C ILE A 108 -4.13 -7.72 6.96
N PHE A 109 -2.80 -7.76 7.09
CA PHE A 109 -1.88 -7.17 6.13
C PHE A 109 -2.11 -7.69 4.71
N ILE A 110 -2.22 -9.02 4.53
CA ILE A 110 -2.50 -9.64 3.22
C ILE A 110 -3.85 -9.18 2.68
N LEU A 111 -4.90 -9.20 3.51
CA LEU A 111 -6.25 -8.84 3.11
C LEU A 111 -6.33 -7.38 2.63
N ILE A 112 -5.79 -6.44 3.40
CA ILE A 112 -5.75 -5.02 3.02
C ILE A 112 -4.91 -4.80 1.76
N SER A 113 -3.77 -5.49 1.65
CA SER A 113 -2.92 -5.43 0.47
C SER A 113 -3.63 -5.95 -0.78
N LEU A 114 -4.36 -7.06 -0.69
CA LEU A 114 -5.16 -7.61 -1.78
C LEU A 114 -6.24 -6.62 -2.23
N ILE A 115 -6.98 -6.04 -1.28
CA ILE A 115 -8.06 -5.10 -1.59
C ILE A 115 -7.48 -3.82 -2.22
N SER A 116 -6.50 -3.18 -1.59
CA SER A 116 -5.96 -1.90 -2.05
C SER A 116 -5.28 -2.01 -3.41
N ARG A 117 -4.41 -3.00 -3.60
CA ARG A 117 -3.71 -3.25 -4.87
C ARG A 117 -4.66 -3.79 -5.94
N GLY A 118 -5.59 -4.69 -5.55
CA GLY A 118 -6.60 -5.23 -6.45
C GLY A 118 -7.49 -4.14 -7.01
N LEU A 119 -8.04 -3.27 -6.19
CA LEU A 119 -8.85 -2.12 -6.62
C LEU A 119 -8.07 -1.21 -7.57
N ARG A 120 -6.83 -0.86 -7.23
CA ARG A 120 -5.99 -0.04 -8.10
C ARG A 120 -5.79 -0.68 -9.47
N PHE A 121 -5.31 -1.92 -9.52
CA PHE A 121 -5.04 -2.59 -10.79
C PHE A 121 -6.30 -2.89 -11.60
N LEU A 122 -7.42 -3.16 -10.93
CA LEU A 122 -8.72 -3.30 -11.58
C LEU A 122 -9.15 -2.01 -12.27
N ILE A 123 -9.04 -0.87 -11.59
CA ILE A 123 -9.37 0.44 -12.16
C ILE A 123 -8.47 0.73 -13.35
N VAL A 124 -7.15 0.57 -13.20
CA VAL A 124 -6.18 0.84 -14.27
C VAL A 124 -6.42 -0.06 -15.48
N SER A 125 -6.56 -1.39 -15.28
CA SER A 125 -6.76 -2.32 -16.39
C SER A 125 -8.11 -2.14 -17.07
N TYR A 126 -9.17 -1.87 -16.32
CA TYR A 126 -10.51 -1.60 -16.86
C TYR A 126 -10.53 -0.33 -17.70
N LEU A 127 -10.01 0.79 -17.16
CA LEU A 127 -9.95 2.06 -17.87
C LEU A 127 -9.07 1.98 -19.12
N ALA A 128 -7.94 1.30 -19.03
CA ALA A 128 -7.06 1.08 -20.17
C ALA A 128 -7.74 0.24 -21.26
N SER A 129 -8.45 -0.84 -20.89
CA SER A 129 -9.17 -1.67 -21.85
C SER A 129 -10.31 -0.94 -22.56
N LYS A 130 -10.97 0.00 -21.88
CA LYS A 130 -12.13 0.74 -22.38
C LYS A 130 -11.75 2.00 -23.18
N PHE A 131 -10.76 2.77 -22.69
CA PHE A 131 -10.39 4.08 -23.24
C PHE A 131 -9.10 4.06 -24.08
N GLY A 132 -8.35 2.94 -24.08
CA GLY A 132 -7.19 2.73 -24.93
C GLY A 132 -6.11 3.79 -24.80
N ASP A 133 -5.65 4.32 -25.94
CA ASP A 133 -4.52 5.27 -26.01
C ASP A 133 -4.78 6.59 -25.29
N ALA A 134 -6.03 7.08 -25.26
CA ALA A 134 -6.39 8.29 -24.54
C ALA A 134 -6.12 8.15 -23.03
N PHE A 135 -6.45 6.99 -22.45
CA PHE A 135 -6.15 6.69 -21.06
C PHE A 135 -4.65 6.56 -20.79
N THR A 136 -3.91 5.93 -21.70
CA THR A 136 -2.45 5.78 -21.57
C THR A 136 -1.77 7.15 -21.58
N ASN A 137 -2.15 8.03 -22.48
CA ASN A 137 -1.62 9.39 -22.55
C ASN A 137 -1.95 10.20 -21.29
N PHE A 138 -3.17 10.09 -20.79
CA PHE A 138 -3.57 10.70 -19.52
C PHE A 138 -2.77 10.15 -18.33
N MET A 139 -2.60 8.84 -18.22
CA MET A 139 -1.84 8.17 -17.16
C MET A 139 -0.35 8.58 -17.20
N ASN A 140 0.26 8.64 -18.38
CA ASN A 140 1.66 9.04 -18.51
C ASN A 140 1.89 10.50 -18.15
N GLN A 141 0.93 11.38 -18.48
CA GLN A 141 1.04 12.83 -18.24
C GLN A 141 0.63 13.25 -16.82
N TYR A 142 -0.44 12.65 -16.29
CA TYR A 142 -1.09 13.11 -15.06
C TYR A 142 -1.30 12.01 -14.02
N GLY A 143 -1.20 10.74 -14.39
CA GLY A 143 -1.63 9.62 -13.55
C GLY A 143 -0.96 9.61 -12.18
N GLN A 144 0.35 9.84 -12.11
CA GLN A 144 1.07 9.86 -10.84
C GLN A 144 0.58 10.99 -9.92
N LYS A 145 0.31 12.18 -10.46
CA LYS A 145 -0.19 13.33 -9.70
C LYS A 145 -1.61 13.08 -9.18
N TRP A 146 -2.51 12.58 -10.04
CA TRP A 146 -3.89 12.30 -9.65
C TRP A 146 -4.01 11.21 -8.60
N PHE A 147 -3.28 10.10 -8.74
CA PHE A 147 -3.27 9.05 -7.71
C PHE A 147 -2.69 9.54 -6.39
N THR A 148 -1.66 10.40 -6.43
CA THR A 148 -1.11 11.01 -5.21
C THR A 148 -2.13 11.94 -4.55
N ILE A 149 -2.80 12.80 -5.33
CA ILE A 149 -3.84 13.72 -4.81
C ILE A 149 -4.97 12.92 -4.15
N ILE A 150 -5.50 11.89 -4.83
CA ILE A 150 -6.56 11.04 -4.28
C ILE A 150 -6.10 10.38 -2.97
N GLY A 151 -4.87 9.87 -2.92
CA GLY A 151 -4.32 9.27 -1.71
C GLY A 151 -4.18 10.26 -0.56
N VAL A 152 -3.68 11.46 -0.83
CA VAL A 152 -3.58 12.52 0.18
C VAL A 152 -4.97 12.91 0.69
N VAL A 153 -5.96 13.04 -0.20
CA VAL A 153 -7.34 13.34 0.17
C VAL A 153 -7.93 12.25 1.07
N ILE A 154 -7.73 10.98 0.73
CA ILE A 154 -8.19 9.85 1.57
C ILE A 154 -7.55 9.92 2.97
N VAL A 155 -6.24 10.17 3.05
CA VAL A 155 -5.52 10.29 4.33
C VAL A 155 -6.03 11.51 5.11
N CYS A 156 -6.24 12.65 4.47
CA CYS A 156 -6.79 13.83 5.12
C CYS A 156 -8.20 13.59 5.67
N ILE A 157 -9.08 12.95 4.88
CA ILE A 157 -10.43 12.58 5.33
C ILE A 157 -10.37 11.63 6.53
N ALA A 158 -9.49 10.64 6.50
CA ALA A 158 -9.32 9.70 7.61
C ALA A 158 -8.81 10.39 8.88
N ILE A 159 -7.87 11.33 8.75
CA ILE A 159 -7.37 12.12 9.89
C ILE A 159 -8.49 13.01 10.45
N ILE A 160 -9.23 13.70 9.59
CA ILE A 160 -10.37 14.55 10.02
C ILE A 160 -11.40 13.71 10.76
N PHE A 161 -11.75 12.54 10.21
CA PHE A 161 -12.71 11.62 10.83
C PHE A 161 -12.22 11.13 12.19
N TYR A 162 -10.94 10.75 12.30
CA TYR A 162 -10.32 10.33 13.56
C TYR A 162 -10.34 11.46 14.60
N VAL A 163 -9.97 12.68 14.20
CA VAL A 163 -9.95 13.85 15.10
C VAL A 163 -11.37 14.18 15.56
N THR A 164 -12.37 14.11 14.67
CA THR A 164 -13.78 14.37 15.02
C THR A 164 -14.30 13.38 16.04
N ILE A 165 -14.04 12.08 15.87
CA ILE A 165 -14.45 11.05 16.84
C ILE A 165 -13.78 11.30 18.21
N LYS A 166 -12.50 11.66 18.22
CA LYS A 166 -11.76 11.90 19.46
C LYS A 166 -12.18 13.16 20.21
N PHE A 167 -12.71 14.16 19.50
CA PHE A 167 -13.16 15.43 20.11
C PHE A 167 -14.63 15.43 20.51
N TYR A 168 -15.48 14.60 19.88
CA TYR A 168 -16.93 14.56 20.11
C TYR A 168 -17.43 13.25 20.76
N GLY A 169 -16.56 12.25 20.93
CA GLY A 169 -16.81 11.03 21.67
C GLY A 169 -16.04 11.03 22.99
#